data_b25024b97f72111c58d361908ad2e04e
#
_entry.id   b25024b97f72111c58d361908ad2e04e
#
_cell.length_a   1.000
_cell.length_b   1.000
_cell.length_c   1.000
_cell.angle_alpha   90.00
_cell.angle_beta   90.00
_cell.angle_gamma   90.00
#
_symmetry.space_group_name_H-M   'P 1'
#
loop_
_entity.id
_entity.type
_entity.pdbx_description
1 polymer ?
#
loop_
_entity_poly.entity_id
_entity_poly.type
_entity_poly.pdbx_seq_one_letter_code
_entity_poly.pdbx_strand_id
1 'polypeptide(L)'
;MNDLSTMIWKEWKDFLWSGGYSDLLRPLLNIAVLGIILPLSFGQRWIDLDSAPVLIVLFVPFMFVILIISDAIAGERERHTLETLLASRISDRAILLSKVLVAVAYNWAVTLLCLLLGAVVVNLSEGLRQWEFYKPISLFTVVLVLCFLTTLLAASGGVLISLKSATVRQASQTMLLGLIILALAISMAIRFLPPGLTASLTTSQIILIIVLVLVTLDTILLVASLVSFQRSRLILS
;
A
#
# COMPACT_ATOMS: atom_id res chain seq x y z
N MET A 1 -23.15 12.88 -12.63
CA MET A 1 -22.19 12.06 -11.84
C MET A 1 -20.81 12.61 -12.15
N ASN A 2 -19.99 12.81 -11.15
CA ASN A 2 -18.64 13.35 -11.38
C ASN A 2 -17.78 12.26 -12.03
N ASP A 3 -16.98 12.58 -13.03
CA ASP A 3 -16.09 11.66 -13.74
C ASP A 3 -15.31 10.74 -12.81
N LEU A 4 -14.85 11.28 -11.66
CA LEU A 4 -14.11 10.56 -10.66
C LEU A 4 -14.94 9.41 -10.02
N SER A 5 -16.19 9.66 -9.65
CA SER A 5 -17.04 8.62 -9.03
C SER A 5 -17.37 7.50 -9.98
N THR A 6 -17.58 7.81 -11.26
CA THR A 6 -17.82 6.83 -12.32
C THR A 6 -16.59 5.94 -12.53
N MET A 7 -15.39 6.54 -12.53
CA MET A 7 -14.13 5.82 -12.67
C MET A 7 -13.82 4.96 -11.46
N ILE A 8 -14.02 5.48 -10.23
CA ILE A 8 -13.85 4.68 -9.00
C ILE A 8 -14.76 3.44 -9.04
N TRP A 9 -16.02 3.61 -9.44
CA TRP A 9 -16.96 2.49 -9.56
C TRP A 9 -16.52 1.46 -10.60
N LYS A 10 -16.03 1.91 -11.77
CA LYS A 10 -15.46 1.04 -12.80
C LYS A 10 -14.27 0.26 -12.28
N GLU A 11 -13.25 0.95 -11.76
CA GLU A 11 -12.02 0.32 -11.25
C GLU A 11 -12.34 -0.69 -10.13
N TRP A 12 -13.26 -0.34 -9.22
CA TRP A 12 -13.70 -1.23 -8.15
C TRP A 12 -14.36 -2.50 -8.68
N LYS A 13 -15.20 -2.36 -9.70
CA LYS A 13 -15.88 -3.48 -10.36
C LYS A 13 -14.88 -4.35 -11.14
N ASP A 14 -13.99 -3.74 -11.90
CA ASP A 14 -12.96 -4.45 -12.65
C ASP A 14 -12.04 -5.23 -11.70
N PHE A 15 -11.67 -4.64 -10.57
CA PHE A 15 -10.82 -5.27 -9.56
C PHE A 15 -11.48 -6.48 -8.88
N LEU A 16 -12.79 -6.41 -8.59
CA LEU A 16 -13.50 -7.47 -7.89
C LEU A 16 -14.03 -8.58 -8.82
N TRP A 17 -14.31 -8.27 -10.09
CA TRP A 17 -15.11 -9.15 -10.95
C TRP A 17 -14.46 -9.55 -12.27
N SER A 18 -13.31 -8.98 -12.64
CA SER A 18 -12.69 -9.22 -13.95
C SER A 18 -11.84 -10.47 -14.05
N GLY A 19 -11.35 -11.01 -12.96
CA GLY A 19 -10.25 -11.99 -12.93
C GLY A 19 -10.62 -13.44 -12.62
N GLY A 20 -11.89 -13.78 -12.47
CA GLY A 20 -12.29 -15.16 -12.16
C GLY A 20 -11.81 -15.66 -10.79
N TYR A 21 -11.72 -16.99 -10.61
CA TYR A 21 -11.35 -17.62 -9.33
C TYR A 21 -9.93 -17.27 -8.86
N SER A 22 -9.01 -17.03 -9.77
CA SER A 22 -7.60 -16.69 -9.45
C SER A 22 -7.45 -15.35 -8.73
N ASP A 23 -8.31 -14.39 -9.02
CA ASP A 23 -8.23 -13.05 -8.40
C ASP A 23 -8.85 -13.02 -7.00
N LEU A 24 -9.77 -13.94 -6.71
CA LEU A 24 -10.27 -14.14 -5.35
C LEU A 24 -9.26 -14.86 -4.44
N LEU A 25 -8.38 -15.70 -5.01
CA LEU A 25 -7.36 -16.41 -4.23
C LEU A 25 -6.33 -15.46 -3.58
N ARG A 26 -5.96 -14.37 -4.26
CA ARG A 26 -4.99 -13.41 -3.74
C ARG A 26 -5.42 -12.74 -2.43
N PRO A 27 -6.60 -12.10 -2.34
CA PRO A 27 -7.07 -11.53 -1.07
C PRO A 27 -7.30 -12.59 0.00
N LEU A 28 -7.77 -13.79 -0.38
CA LEU A 28 -7.96 -14.89 0.56
C LEU A 28 -6.63 -15.37 1.15
N LEU A 29 -5.57 -15.50 0.35
CA LEU A 29 -4.23 -15.80 0.84
C LEU A 29 -3.70 -14.73 1.80
N ASN A 30 -3.93 -13.45 1.47
CA ASN A 30 -3.58 -12.35 2.36
C ASN A 30 -4.27 -12.45 3.71
N ILE A 31 -5.58 -12.64 3.69
CA ILE A 31 -6.39 -12.78 4.91
C ILE A 31 -5.95 -14.02 5.69
N ALA A 32 -5.67 -15.14 5.02
CA ALA A 32 -5.20 -16.34 5.68
C ALA A 32 -3.82 -16.13 6.35
N VAL A 33 -2.87 -15.51 5.65
CA VAL A 33 -1.52 -15.30 6.17
C VAL A 33 -1.49 -14.22 7.25
N LEU A 34 -1.96 -13.01 6.95
CA LEU A 34 -1.90 -11.87 7.86
C LEU A 34 -2.96 -11.91 8.95
N GLY A 35 -4.14 -12.46 8.67
CA GLY A 35 -5.26 -12.48 9.60
C GLY A 35 -5.32 -13.72 10.48
N ILE A 36 -4.69 -14.84 10.08
CA ILE A 36 -4.77 -16.10 10.81
C ILE A 36 -3.39 -16.66 11.15
N ILE A 37 -2.56 -16.99 10.16
CA ILE A 37 -1.31 -17.74 10.37
C ILE A 37 -0.31 -16.95 11.19
N LEU A 38 -0.07 -15.69 10.83
CA LEU A 38 0.88 -14.86 11.55
C LEU A 38 0.42 -14.51 12.96
N PRO A 39 -0.84 -14.09 13.21
CA PRO A 39 -1.34 -13.91 14.58
C PRO A 39 -1.19 -15.16 15.44
N LEU A 40 -1.51 -16.35 14.92
CA LEU A 40 -1.29 -17.62 15.64
C LEU A 40 0.18 -17.88 15.96
N SER A 41 1.09 -17.52 15.06
CA SER A 41 2.53 -17.73 15.24
C SER A 41 3.15 -16.78 16.25
N PHE A 42 2.65 -15.55 16.35
CA PHE A 42 3.16 -14.52 17.25
C PHE A 42 2.40 -14.48 18.60
N GLY A 43 1.17 -14.98 18.65
CA GLY A 43 0.34 -14.99 19.86
C GLY A 43 0.18 -13.57 20.44
N GLN A 44 0.40 -13.44 21.75
CA GLN A 44 0.26 -12.16 22.48
C GLN A 44 1.10 -11.01 21.88
N ARG A 45 2.29 -11.30 21.31
CA ARG A 45 3.15 -10.29 20.68
C ARG A 45 2.47 -9.59 19.49
N TRP A 46 1.49 -10.25 18.86
CA TRP A 46 0.70 -9.65 17.78
C TRP A 46 -0.23 -8.56 18.31
N ILE A 47 -0.86 -8.78 19.47
CA ILE A 47 -1.73 -7.80 20.13
C ILE A 47 -0.92 -6.64 20.72
N ASP A 48 0.25 -6.92 21.28
CA ASP A 48 1.15 -5.91 21.86
C ASP A 48 1.87 -5.07 20.78
N LEU A 49 1.69 -5.42 19.50
CA LEU A 49 2.33 -4.75 18.37
C LEU A 49 3.85 -4.64 18.55
N ASP A 50 4.48 -5.75 18.87
CA ASP A 50 5.93 -5.84 18.90
C ASP A 50 6.55 -5.45 17.56
N SER A 51 7.85 -5.19 17.54
CA SER A 51 8.57 -4.70 16.36
C SER A 51 8.39 -5.59 15.12
N ALA A 52 8.39 -6.93 15.29
CA ALA A 52 8.24 -7.85 14.17
C ALA A 52 6.82 -7.84 13.58
N PRO A 53 5.72 -7.97 14.36
CA PRO A 53 4.35 -7.76 13.87
C PRO A 53 4.15 -6.42 13.18
N VAL A 54 4.63 -5.32 13.75
CA VAL A 54 4.51 -3.99 13.15
C VAL A 54 5.18 -3.93 11.78
N LEU A 55 6.41 -4.43 11.65
CA LEU A 55 7.12 -4.47 10.37
C LEU A 55 6.37 -5.30 9.33
N ILE A 56 5.80 -6.45 9.72
CA ILE A 56 5.03 -7.31 8.82
C ILE A 56 3.75 -6.58 8.35
N VAL A 57 3.01 -5.95 9.27
CA VAL A 57 1.78 -5.21 8.97
C VAL A 57 2.05 -4.00 8.06
N LEU A 58 3.22 -3.39 8.13
CA LEU A 58 3.60 -2.30 7.23
C LEU A 58 4.10 -2.81 5.87
N PHE A 59 4.90 -3.87 5.86
CA PHE A 59 5.58 -4.35 4.66
C PHE A 59 4.67 -5.15 3.71
N VAL A 60 3.82 -6.03 4.25
CA VAL A 60 3.00 -6.92 3.41
C VAL A 60 1.95 -6.13 2.62
N PRO A 61 1.15 -5.22 3.21
CA PRO A 61 0.24 -4.37 2.44
C PRO A 61 0.95 -3.54 1.37
N PHE A 62 2.13 -3.01 1.68
CA PHE A 62 2.96 -2.29 0.72
C PHE A 62 3.29 -3.15 -0.51
N MET A 63 3.68 -4.42 -0.32
CA MET A 63 3.93 -5.37 -1.40
C MET A 63 2.70 -5.61 -2.29
N PHE A 64 1.52 -5.70 -1.68
CA PHE A 64 0.28 -5.93 -2.46
C PHE A 64 -0.10 -4.73 -3.32
N VAL A 65 0.05 -3.52 -2.81
CA VAL A 65 -0.21 -2.31 -3.61
C VAL A 65 0.70 -2.24 -4.82
N ILE A 66 1.97 -2.63 -4.70
CA ILE A 66 2.89 -2.70 -5.84
C ILE A 66 2.32 -3.60 -6.94
N LEU A 67 1.82 -4.77 -6.60
CA LEU A 67 1.25 -5.69 -7.59
C LEU A 67 0.00 -5.12 -8.26
N ILE A 68 -0.90 -4.51 -7.48
CA ILE A 68 -2.14 -3.91 -7.98
C ILE A 68 -1.83 -2.74 -8.92
N ILE A 69 -0.97 -1.82 -8.52
CA ILE A 69 -0.64 -0.63 -9.30
C ILE A 69 0.16 -0.97 -10.56
N SER A 70 1.02 -2.00 -10.51
CA SER A 70 1.73 -2.47 -11.71
C SER A 70 0.77 -2.92 -12.79
N ASP A 71 -0.29 -3.64 -12.43
CA ASP A 71 -1.31 -4.10 -13.37
C ASP A 71 -2.24 -2.96 -13.83
N ALA A 72 -2.49 -1.97 -12.97
CA ALA A 72 -3.46 -0.90 -13.23
C ALA A 72 -3.14 -0.03 -14.47
N ILE A 73 -1.88 0.14 -14.85
CA ILE A 73 -1.48 0.94 -16.01
C ILE A 73 -0.71 0.10 -17.03
N ALA A 74 0.34 -0.61 -16.60
CA ALA A 74 1.11 -1.47 -17.51
C ALA A 74 0.26 -2.65 -18.03
N GLY A 75 -0.67 -3.17 -17.21
CA GLY A 75 -1.61 -4.20 -17.64
C GLY A 75 -2.61 -3.72 -18.69
N GLU A 76 -3.12 -2.48 -18.57
CA GLU A 76 -3.97 -1.90 -19.60
C GLU A 76 -3.19 -1.68 -20.92
N ARG A 77 -1.89 -1.34 -20.82
CA ARG A 77 -1.02 -1.23 -21.99
C ARG A 77 -0.79 -2.58 -22.66
N GLU A 78 -0.47 -3.63 -21.89
CA GLU A 78 -0.30 -5.01 -22.42
C GLU A 78 -1.58 -5.52 -23.09
N ARG A 79 -2.75 -5.17 -22.55
CA ARG A 79 -4.06 -5.58 -23.08
C ARG A 79 -4.57 -4.68 -24.21
N HIS A 80 -3.80 -3.63 -24.61
CA HIS A 80 -4.22 -2.63 -25.61
C HIS A 80 -5.53 -1.89 -25.28
N THR A 81 -5.89 -1.81 -23.99
CA THR A 81 -7.09 -1.12 -23.51
C THR A 81 -6.83 0.31 -23.09
N LEU A 82 -5.55 0.67 -22.88
CA LEU A 82 -5.15 2.00 -22.47
C LEU A 82 -5.54 3.08 -23.50
N GLU A 83 -5.39 2.80 -24.79
CA GLU A 83 -5.79 3.72 -25.87
C GLU A 83 -7.27 4.01 -25.86
N THR A 84 -8.10 2.99 -25.67
CA THR A 84 -9.56 3.12 -25.58
C THR A 84 -9.96 3.96 -24.36
N LEU A 85 -9.27 3.77 -23.22
CA LEU A 85 -9.49 4.56 -22.02
C LEU A 85 -9.12 6.03 -22.23
N LEU A 86 -7.98 6.28 -22.86
CA LEU A 86 -7.52 7.63 -23.18
C LEU A 86 -8.37 8.34 -24.26
N ALA A 87 -9.04 7.59 -25.14
CA ALA A 87 -10.00 8.13 -26.12
C ALA A 87 -11.34 8.55 -25.48
N SER A 88 -11.62 8.17 -24.24
CA SER A 88 -12.82 8.58 -23.52
C SER A 88 -12.82 10.07 -23.17
N ARG A 89 -13.99 10.66 -22.87
CA ARG A 89 -14.12 12.06 -22.44
C ARG A 89 -13.73 12.32 -20.97
N ILE A 90 -13.27 11.29 -20.26
CA ILE A 90 -12.93 11.38 -18.84
C ILE A 90 -11.61 12.12 -18.66
N SER A 91 -11.49 12.96 -17.65
CA SER A 91 -10.27 13.73 -17.40
C SER A 91 -9.10 12.82 -16.95
N ASP A 92 -7.88 13.14 -17.40
CA ASP A 92 -6.65 12.39 -17.05
C ASP A 92 -6.46 12.26 -15.53
N ARG A 93 -6.79 13.34 -14.79
CA ARG A 93 -6.74 13.36 -13.33
C ARG A 93 -7.73 12.37 -12.70
N ALA A 94 -8.95 12.25 -13.25
CA ALA A 94 -9.94 11.32 -12.74
C ALA A 94 -9.50 9.87 -12.97
N ILE A 95 -8.90 9.56 -14.12
CA ILE A 95 -8.37 8.23 -14.44
C ILE A 95 -7.27 7.84 -13.45
N LEU A 96 -6.28 8.70 -13.26
CA LEU A 96 -5.14 8.42 -12.37
C LEU A 96 -5.57 8.32 -10.90
N LEU A 97 -6.33 9.31 -10.42
CA LEU A 97 -6.76 9.35 -9.02
C LEU A 97 -7.67 8.17 -8.67
N SER A 98 -8.55 7.74 -9.57
CA SER A 98 -9.40 6.56 -9.32
C SER A 98 -8.56 5.30 -9.11
N LYS A 99 -7.52 5.07 -9.92
CA LYS A 99 -6.61 3.92 -9.78
C LYS A 99 -5.85 3.92 -8.46
N VAL A 100 -5.28 5.07 -8.09
CA VAL A 100 -4.58 5.24 -6.82
C VAL A 100 -5.53 5.04 -5.64
N LEU A 101 -6.69 5.72 -5.65
CA LEU A 101 -7.66 5.66 -4.55
C LEU A 101 -8.22 4.25 -4.35
N VAL A 102 -8.57 3.55 -5.43
CA VAL A 102 -9.09 2.18 -5.32
C VAL A 102 -8.04 1.23 -4.79
N ALA A 103 -6.80 1.30 -5.29
CA ALA A 103 -5.71 0.45 -4.80
C ALA A 103 -5.41 0.68 -3.31
N VAL A 104 -5.33 1.95 -2.88
CA VAL A 104 -5.06 2.31 -1.48
C VAL A 104 -6.24 1.92 -0.58
N ALA A 105 -7.48 2.27 -0.96
CA ALA A 105 -8.66 1.99 -0.16
C ALA A 105 -8.88 0.48 0.02
N TYR A 106 -8.74 -0.30 -1.06
CA TYR A 106 -8.84 -1.74 -0.99
C TYR A 106 -7.80 -2.35 -0.06
N ASN A 107 -6.54 -1.99 -0.27
CA ASN A 107 -5.45 -2.55 0.52
C ASN A 107 -5.56 -2.18 2.00
N TRP A 108 -5.94 -0.94 2.29
CA TRP A 108 -6.15 -0.47 3.66
C TRP A 108 -7.33 -1.19 4.33
N ALA A 109 -8.45 -1.39 3.60
CA ALA A 109 -9.60 -2.16 4.10
C ALA A 109 -9.23 -3.62 4.41
N VAL A 110 -8.45 -4.27 3.51
CA VAL A 110 -7.96 -5.64 3.75
C VAL A 110 -7.03 -5.70 4.96
N THR A 111 -6.15 -4.72 5.13
CA THR A 111 -5.26 -4.65 6.30
C THR A 111 -6.04 -4.49 7.60
N LEU A 112 -7.04 -3.61 7.62
CA LEU A 112 -7.95 -3.46 8.78
C LEU A 112 -8.66 -4.77 9.10
N LEU A 113 -9.19 -5.45 8.10
CA LEU A 113 -9.84 -6.75 8.26
C LEU A 113 -8.87 -7.78 8.84
N CYS A 114 -7.64 -7.85 8.31
CA CYS A 114 -6.60 -8.76 8.82
C CYS A 114 -6.23 -8.48 10.28
N LEU A 115 -6.11 -7.20 10.65
CA LEU A 115 -5.83 -6.83 12.04
C LEU A 115 -6.99 -7.22 12.97
N LEU A 116 -8.23 -6.93 12.58
CA LEU A 116 -9.41 -7.32 13.37
C LEU A 116 -9.50 -8.84 13.53
N LEU A 117 -9.31 -9.59 12.45
CA LEU A 117 -9.27 -11.05 12.49
C LEU A 117 -8.12 -11.56 13.36
N GLY A 118 -6.94 -10.96 13.24
CA GLY A 118 -5.78 -11.31 14.05
C GLY A 118 -6.03 -11.14 15.54
N ALA A 119 -6.68 -10.05 15.96
CA ALA A 119 -7.10 -9.87 17.35
C ALA A 119 -8.07 -10.97 17.79
N VAL A 120 -9.06 -11.33 16.97
CA VAL A 120 -10.01 -12.42 17.27
C VAL A 120 -9.27 -13.76 17.41
N VAL A 121 -8.39 -14.08 16.46
CA VAL A 121 -7.66 -15.36 16.41
C VAL A 121 -6.77 -15.53 17.63
N VAL A 122 -6.01 -14.50 18.04
CA VAL A 122 -5.15 -14.57 19.23
C VAL A 122 -5.98 -14.75 20.49
N ASN A 123 -7.05 -13.99 20.67
CA ASN A 123 -7.93 -14.14 21.84
C ASN A 123 -8.53 -15.56 21.96
N LEU A 124 -8.90 -16.17 20.84
CA LEU A 124 -9.43 -17.53 20.83
C LEU A 124 -8.35 -18.58 21.08
N SER A 125 -7.15 -18.41 20.52
CA SER A 125 -6.06 -19.38 20.65
C SER A 125 -5.43 -19.40 22.04
N GLU A 126 -5.28 -18.22 22.65
CA GLU A 126 -4.69 -18.07 23.99
C GLU A 126 -5.71 -18.35 25.12
N GLY A 127 -7.00 -18.52 24.78
CA GLY A 127 -8.06 -18.80 25.76
C GLY A 127 -8.22 -17.68 26.80
N LEU A 128 -8.00 -16.42 26.40
CA LEU A 128 -8.02 -15.29 27.31
C LEU A 128 -9.39 -15.13 27.96
N ARG A 129 -9.41 -15.02 29.29
CA ARG A 129 -10.65 -14.78 30.08
C ARG A 129 -11.33 -13.46 29.76
N GLN A 130 -10.52 -12.45 29.34
CA GLN A 130 -10.99 -11.14 28.91
C GLN A 130 -10.44 -10.87 27.53
N TRP A 131 -11.30 -10.41 26.63
CA TRP A 131 -10.90 -10.02 25.28
C TRP A 131 -9.91 -8.87 25.34
N GLU A 132 -8.74 -9.08 24.77
CA GLU A 132 -7.73 -8.05 24.63
C GLU A 132 -7.74 -7.49 23.21
N PHE A 133 -7.71 -6.17 23.12
CA PHE A 133 -7.51 -5.46 21.88
C PHE A 133 -6.09 -4.89 21.86
N TYR A 134 -5.62 -4.42 20.72
CA TYR A 134 -4.28 -3.89 20.55
C TYR A 134 -3.91 -2.87 21.62
N LYS A 135 -2.75 -3.06 22.26
CA LYS A 135 -2.25 -2.22 23.34
C LYS A 135 -0.83 -1.73 23.03
N PRO A 136 -0.54 -0.43 23.27
CA PRO A 136 -1.52 0.63 23.56
C PRO A 136 -2.31 1.05 22.31
N ILE A 137 -3.54 1.53 22.48
CA ILE A 137 -4.41 1.97 21.37
C ILE A 137 -3.77 3.10 20.54
N SER A 138 -2.91 3.92 21.16
CA SER A 138 -2.14 4.94 20.47
C SER A 138 -1.18 4.34 19.44
N LEU A 139 -0.50 3.25 19.78
CA LEU A 139 0.41 2.55 18.87
C LEU A 139 -0.38 1.93 17.70
N PHE A 140 -1.52 1.31 17.98
CA PHE A 140 -2.41 0.78 16.93
C PHE A 140 -2.82 1.87 15.94
N THR A 141 -3.22 3.06 16.44
CA THR A 141 -3.58 4.20 15.58
C THR A 141 -2.38 4.66 14.73
N VAL A 142 -1.20 4.74 15.30
CA VAL A 142 0.03 5.09 14.58
C VAL A 142 0.31 4.06 13.47
N VAL A 143 0.22 2.76 13.77
CA VAL A 143 0.43 1.70 12.78
C VAL A 143 -0.56 1.81 11.61
N LEU A 144 -1.84 2.11 11.89
CA LEU A 144 -2.84 2.33 10.84
C LEU A 144 -2.52 3.54 9.96
N VAL A 145 -2.09 4.65 10.54
CA VAL A 145 -1.68 5.85 9.80
C VAL A 145 -0.45 5.57 8.95
N LEU A 146 0.56 4.91 9.51
CA LEU A 146 1.77 4.52 8.78
C LEU A 146 1.45 3.56 7.64
N CYS A 147 0.57 2.58 7.87
CA CYS A 147 0.12 1.66 6.83
C CYS A 147 -0.58 2.39 5.68
N PHE A 148 -1.43 3.38 5.98
CA PHE A 148 -2.08 4.21 4.97
C PHE A 148 -1.06 5.01 4.16
N LEU A 149 -0.12 5.70 4.81
CA LEU A 149 0.90 6.51 4.15
C LEU A 149 1.85 5.64 3.30
N THR A 150 2.31 4.51 3.83
CA THR A 150 3.20 3.61 3.06
C THR A 150 2.51 3.02 1.83
N THR A 151 1.22 2.70 1.93
CA THR A 151 0.45 2.21 0.77
C THR A 151 0.20 3.32 -0.25
N LEU A 152 -0.03 4.55 0.19
CA LEU A 152 -0.16 5.72 -0.68
C LEU A 152 1.15 6.02 -1.42
N LEU A 153 2.29 5.93 -0.71
CA LEU A 153 3.63 6.06 -1.28
C LEU A 153 3.89 5.00 -2.36
N ALA A 154 3.55 3.74 -2.05
CA ALA A 154 3.67 2.65 -3.02
C ALA A 154 2.79 2.87 -4.25
N ALA A 155 1.56 3.35 -4.05
CA ALA A 155 0.63 3.59 -5.14
C ALA A 155 1.08 4.76 -6.03
N SER A 156 1.46 5.88 -5.45
CA SER A 156 1.88 7.09 -6.18
C SER A 156 3.22 6.87 -6.92
N GLY A 157 4.21 6.28 -6.23
CA GLY A 157 5.50 5.91 -6.85
C GLY A 157 5.33 4.83 -7.92
N GLY A 158 4.44 3.86 -7.65
CA GLY A 158 4.11 2.78 -8.55
C GLY A 158 3.48 3.25 -9.86
N VAL A 159 2.61 4.25 -9.82
CA VAL A 159 2.07 4.88 -11.03
C VAL A 159 3.20 5.42 -11.91
N LEU A 160 4.16 6.17 -11.33
CA LEU A 160 5.28 6.75 -12.09
C LEU A 160 6.14 5.69 -12.80
N ILE A 161 6.38 4.57 -12.14
CA ILE A 161 7.15 3.45 -12.70
C ILE A 161 6.32 2.72 -13.75
N SER A 162 5.05 2.44 -13.48
CA SER A 162 4.13 1.75 -14.39
C SER A 162 3.89 2.52 -15.68
N LEU A 163 3.90 3.87 -15.64
CA LEU A 163 3.80 4.73 -16.83
C LEU A 163 4.98 4.54 -17.81
N LYS A 164 6.16 4.21 -17.29
CA LYS A 164 7.38 4.02 -18.11
C LYS A 164 7.65 2.56 -18.46
N SER A 165 6.91 1.63 -17.87
CA SER A 165 7.12 0.19 -18.06
C SER A 165 6.30 -0.32 -19.23
N ALA A 166 6.91 -1.19 -20.06
CA ALA A 166 6.20 -1.82 -21.17
C ALA A 166 5.30 -2.96 -20.71
N THR A 167 5.67 -3.66 -19.63
CA THR A 167 4.97 -4.85 -19.12
C THR A 167 4.71 -4.77 -17.63
N VAL A 168 3.68 -5.47 -17.15
CA VAL A 168 3.35 -5.59 -15.71
C VAL A 168 4.53 -6.17 -14.93
N ARG A 169 5.18 -7.18 -15.49
CA ARG A 169 6.36 -7.82 -14.88
C ARG A 169 7.52 -6.84 -14.70
N GLN A 170 7.80 -6.04 -15.72
CA GLN A 170 8.84 -5.01 -15.65
C GLN A 170 8.49 -3.97 -14.59
N ALA A 171 7.24 -3.48 -14.56
CA ALA A 171 6.79 -2.52 -13.57
C ALA A 171 6.98 -3.04 -12.13
N SER A 172 6.48 -4.24 -11.84
CA SER A 172 6.58 -4.83 -10.50
C SER A 172 8.02 -5.09 -10.08
N GLN A 173 8.87 -5.60 -10.98
CA GLN A 173 10.30 -5.82 -10.68
C GLN A 173 11.04 -4.50 -10.40
N THR A 174 10.78 -3.46 -11.19
CA THR A 174 11.39 -2.15 -10.97
C THR A 174 10.96 -1.53 -9.64
N MET A 175 9.68 -1.69 -9.26
CA MET A 175 9.17 -1.23 -7.96
C MET A 175 9.82 -1.99 -6.80
N LEU A 176 9.95 -3.33 -6.90
CA LEU A 176 10.60 -4.14 -5.89
C LEU A 176 12.07 -3.77 -5.71
N LEU A 177 12.80 -3.54 -6.81
CA LEU A 177 14.18 -3.05 -6.76
C LEU A 177 14.27 -1.67 -6.11
N GLY A 178 13.37 -0.75 -6.48
CA GLY A 178 13.26 0.57 -5.86
C GLY A 178 13.05 0.49 -4.35
N LEU A 179 12.19 -0.42 -3.90
CA LEU A 179 11.95 -0.68 -2.49
C LEU A 179 13.21 -1.20 -1.77
N ILE A 180 13.91 -2.16 -2.36
CA ILE A 180 15.14 -2.71 -1.77
C ILE A 180 16.19 -1.59 -1.64
N ILE A 181 16.37 -0.77 -2.67
CA ILE A 181 17.29 0.36 -2.65
C ILE A 181 16.89 1.36 -1.58
N LEU A 182 15.60 1.68 -1.47
CA LEU A 182 15.09 2.60 -0.44
C LEU A 182 15.31 2.04 0.97
N ALA A 183 15.03 0.76 1.20
CA ALA A 183 15.26 0.10 2.49
C ALA A 183 16.75 0.11 2.87
N LEU A 184 17.64 -0.17 1.91
CA LEU A 184 19.09 -0.09 2.11
C LEU A 184 19.54 1.35 2.40
N ALA A 185 19.03 2.34 1.67
CA ALA A 185 19.35 3.75 1.90
C ALA A 185 18.91 4.20 3.30
N ILE A 186 17.70 3.83 3.74
CA ILE A 186 17.19 4.13 5.07
C ILE A 186 18.06 3.45 6.15
N SER A 187 18.38 2.17 5.98
CA SER A 187 19.21 1.43 6.93
C SER A 187 20.61 2.02 7.08
N MET A 188 21.21 2.45 5.98
CA MET A 188 22.48 3.15 5.96
C MET A 188 22.36 4.53 6.64
N ALA A 189 21.33 5.32 6.29
CA ALA A 189 21.11 6.63 6.90
C ALA A 189 21.00 6.52 8.44
N ILE A 190 20.24 5.55 8.94
CA ILE A 190 20.11 5.30 10.39
C ILE A 190 21.48 4.97 11.01
N ARG A 191 22.30 4.19 10.32
CA ARG A 191 23.61 3.75 10.83
C ARG A 191 24.64 4.90 10.90
N PHE A 192 24.51 5.90 10.03
CA PHE A 192 25.38 7.09 10.01
C PHE A 192 24.84 8.24 10.88
N LEU A 193 23.65 8.12 11.47
CA LEU A 193 23.15 9.11 12.42
C LEU A 193 24.02 9.14 13.69
N PRO A 194 24.45 10.33 14.14
CA PRO A 194 25.22 10.45 15.38
C PRO A 194 24.43 9.89 16.57
N PRO A 195 25.06 9.06 17.43
CA PRO A 195 24.36 8.45 18.57
C PRO A 195 23.70 9.46 19.52
N GLY A 196 24.26 10.69 19.58
CA GLY A 196 23.68 11.77 20.38
C GLY A 196 22.34 12.30 19.87
N LEU A 197 22.08 12.26 18.57
CA LEU A 197 20.79 12.68 18.00
C LEU A 197 19.69 11.64 18.27
N THR A 198 20.01 10.35 18.15
CA THR A 198 19.04 9.28 18.42
C THR A 198 18.69 9.17 19.91
N ALA A 199 19.64 9.45 20.80
CA ALA A 199 19.42 9.42 22.24
C ALA A 199 18.61 10.63 22.77
N SER A 200 18.61 11.75 22.05
CA SER A 200 17.87 12.96 22.45
C SER A 200 16.41 12.99 22.01
N LEU A 201 16.02 12.13 21.06
CA LEU A 201 14.65 12.09 20.52
C LEU A 201 13.79 11.11 21.30
N THR A 202 12.60 11.56 21.68
CA THR A 202 11.56 10.68 22.23
C THR A 202 10.93 9.85 21.11
N THR A 203 10.38 8.68 21.44
CA THR A 203 9.70 7.80 20.47
C THR A 203 8.60 8.54 19.69
N SER A 204 7.84 9.42 20.36
CA SER A 204 6.80 10.22 19.72
C SER A 204 7.37 11.23 18.71
N GLN A 205 8.53 11.82 18.98
CA GLN A 205 9.19 12.71 18.01
C GLN A 205 9.69 11.95 16.77
N ILE A 206 10.23 10.75 16.96
CA ILE A 206 10.66 9.89 15.85
C ILE A 206 9.46 9.54 14.96
N ILE A 207 8.35 9.11 15.56
CA ILE A 207 7.11 8.81 14.82
C ILE A 207 6.62 10.05 14.04
N LEU A 208 6.61 11.22 14.69
CA LEU A 208 6.19 12.46 14.03
C LEU A 208 7.06 12.79 12.82
N ILE A 209 8.38 12.65 12.95
CA ILE A 209 9.34 12.87 11.85
C ILE A 209 9.05 11.90 10.69
N ILE A 210 8.86 10.61 10.99
CA ILE A 210 8.55 9.61 9.96
C ILE A 210 7.25 9.97 9.22
N VAL A 211 6.20 10.32 9.95
CA VAL A 211 4.92 10.72 9.35
C VAL A 211 5.09 11.96 8.47
N LEU A 212 5.80 12.99 8.93
CA LEU A 212 6.06 14.21 8.14
C LEU A 212 6.84 13.90 6.85
N VAL A 213 7.87 13.07 6.94
CA VAL A 213 8.66 12.64 5.77
C VAL A 213 7.78 11.86 4.79
N LEU A 214 6.96 10.94 5.26
CA LEU A 214 6.05 10.17 4.40
C LEU A 214 5.04 11.08 3.71
N VAL A 215 4.37 11.99 4.45
CA VAL A 215 3.40 12.95 3.89
C VAL A 215 4.04 13.85 2.83
N THR A 216 5.26 14.34 3.06
CA THR A 216 5.97 15.16 2.07
C THR A 216 6.33 14.36 0.83
N LEU A 217 6.82 13.14 0.97
CA LEU A 217 7.10 12.24 -0.15
C LEU A 217 5.84 11.90 -0.93
N ASP A 218 4.76 11.57 -0.25
CA ASP A 218 3.45 11.26 -0.86
C ASP A 218 2.94 12.44 -1.70
N THR A 219 2.99 13.65 -1.15
CA THR A 219 2.56 14.84 -1.89
C THR A 219 3.42 15.09 -3.12
N ILE A 220 4.74 14.95 -3.03
CA ILE A 220 5.65 15.10 -4.15
C ILE A 220 5.38 14.05 -5.23
N LEU A 221 5.24 12.77 -4.83
CA LEU A 221 5.00 11.68 -5.79
C LEU A 221 3.62 11.77 -6.44
N LEU A 222 2.57 12.13 -5.69
CA LEU A 222 1.24 12.37 -6.24
C LEU A 222 1.23 13.52 -7.26
N VAL A 223 1.87 14.63 -6.94
CA VAL A 223 1.98 15.75 -7.88
C VAL A 223 2.79 15.35 -9.11
N ALA A 224 3.91 14.64 -8.92
CA ALA A 224 4.72 14.16 -10.04
C ALA A 224 3.94 13.17 -10.93
N SER A 225 3.14 12.29 -10.34
CA SER A 225 2.29 11.34 -11.09
C SER A 225 1.20 12.05 -11.88
N LEU A 226 0.55 13.07 -11.31
CA LEU A 226 -0.46 13.89 -11.98
C LEU A 226 0.12 14.69 -13.16
N VAL A 227 1.34 15.21 -13.01
CA VAL A 227 2.04 15.96 -14.07
C VAL A 227 2.55 15.02 -15.17
N SER A 228 2.98 13.82 -14.80
CA SER A 228 3.50 12.83 -15.76
C SER A 228 2.40 12.14 -16.56
N PHE A 229 1.20 12.02 -16.00
CA PHE A 229 0.04 11.42 -16.65
C PHE A 229 -0.66 12.42 -17.55
N GLN A 230 -0.14 12.59 -18.79
CA GLN A 230 -0.71 13.46 -19.83
C GLN A 230 -0.94 12.65 -21.11
N ARG A 231 -2.15 12.73 -21.69
CA ARG A 231 -2.52 12.02 -22.94
C ARG A 231 -1.53 12.28 -24.08
N SER A 232 -1.11 13.54 -24.24
CA SER A 232 -0.17 13.94 -25.30
C SER A 232 1.18 13.22 -25.24
N ARG A 233 1.61 12.78 -24.07
CA ARG A 233 2.85 12.03 -23.88
C ARG A 233 2.68 10.52 -23.99
N LEU A 234 1.48 10.00 -23.67
CA LEU A 234 1.19 8.57 -23.66
C LEU A 234 0.84 8.03 -25.05
N ILE A 235 0.35 8.86 -25.97
CA ILE A 235 -0.02 8.49 -27.35
C ILE A 235 1.21 8.52 -28.26
N LEU A 236 2.25 9.26 -27.92
CA LEU A 236 3.46 9.46 -28.75
C LEU A 236 4.65 8.56 -28.34
N SER A 237 4.50 7.76 -27.29
CA SER A 237 5.52 6.81 -26.80
C SER A 237 5.14 5.37 -27.10
#